data_1c302a759343f2bb927dcc110f015fb2
#
_entry.id   1c302a759343f2bb927dcc110f015fb2
#
_cell.length_a   1.000
_cell.length_b   1.000
_cell.length_c   1.000
_cell.angle_alpha   90.00
_cell.angle_beta   90.00
_cell.angle_gamma   90.00
#
_symmetry.space_group_name_H-M   'P 1'
#
loop_
_entity.id
_entity.type
_entity.pdbx_description
1 polymer ?
#
loop_
_entity_poly.entity_id
_entity_poly.type
_entity_poly.pdbx_seq_one_letter_code
_entity_poly.pdbx_strand_id
1 'polypeptide(L)'
;MTGQPLTAAARCIAHIQPAHWQAADRGLVAKMLSEFTHEGLFEPAALGNETYALTSDDGTRLYRFSARRFALWHWEIRPDSVACIEGDTPVAVDAARLLIDFRDTLGMRDGVLSLYLEEIASTRYSAAYKHANAHLKAADFPGADFQAIEAAMTEGHPAFVANNGRMGFSGSD
;
A
#
# COMPACT_ATOMS: atom_id res chain seq x y z
N MET A 1 10.68 -30.40 17.95
CA MET A 1 9.98 -30.76 16.70
C MET A 1 10.69 -30.01 15.57
N THR A 2 11.56 -30.69 14.85
CA THR A 2 12.29 -30.16 13.69
C THR A 2 11.30 -30.09 12.53
N GLY A 3 10.78 -28.88 12.22
CA GLY A 3 9.92 -28.66 11.06
C GLY A 3 10.67 -29.03 9.78
N GLN A 4 10.05 -29.80 8.89
CA GLN A 4 10.59 -30.05 7.56
C GLN A 4 10.83 -28.73 6.83
N PRO A 5 11.95 -28.58 6.13
CA PRO A 5 12.19 -27.36 5.35
C PRO A 5 11.10 -27.21 4.26
N LEU A 6 10.57 -26.00 4.13
CA LEU A 6 9.59 -25.70 3.09
C LEU A 6 10.15 -25.99 1.69
N THR A 7 9.31 -26.51 0.80
CA THR A 7 9.67 -26.64 -0.62
C THR A 7 9.94 -25.27 -1.25
N ALA A 8 10.62 -25.20 -2.39
CA ALA A 8 10.85 -23.93 -3.10
C ALA A 8 9.54 -23.20 -3.40
N ALA A 9 8.53 -23.91 -3.92
CA ALA A 9 7.21 -23.37 -4.17
C ALA A 9 6.54 -22.82 -2.89
N ALA A 10 6.62 -23.55 -1.78
CA ALA A 10 6.06 -23.09 -0.51
C ALA A 10 6.77 -21.84 0.02
N ARG A 11 8.07 -21.67 -0.23
CA ARG A 11 8.81 -20.44 0.12
C ARG A 11 8.37 -19.25 -0.72
N CYS A 12 8.14 -19.45 -2.02
CA CYS A 12 7.69 -18.37 -2.91
C CYS A 12 6.36 -17.74 -2.49
N ILE A 13 5.47 -18.52 -1.88
CA ILE A 13 4.13 -18.05 -1.45
C ILE A 13 4.00 -17.85 0.07
N ALA A 14 5.06 -18.12 0.85
CA ALA A 14 5.01 -18.02 2.31
C ALA A 14 4.64 -16.63 2.83
N HIS A 15 4.91 -15.57 2.06
CA HIS A 15 4.57 -14.19 2.38
C HIS A 15 3.09 -13.86 2.08
N ILE A 16 2.36 -14.69 1.35
CA ILE A 16 0.94 -14.49 1.08
C ILE A 16 0.14 -14.96 2.30
N GLN A 17 0.33 -14.26 3.40
CA GLN A 17 -0.41 -14.45 4.63
C GLN A 17 -1.32 -13.23 4.85
N PRO A 18 -2.52 -13.40 5.42
CA PRO A 18 -3.46 -12.29 5.63
C PRO A 18 -2.85 -11.08 6.32
N ALA A 19 -1.99 -11.30 7.32
CA ALA A 19 -1.36 -10.20 8.05
C ALA A 19 -0.43 -9.35 7.17
N HIS A 20 0.44 -9.98 6.37
CA HIS A 20 1.36 -9.27 5.47
C HIS A 20 0.63 -8.61 4.31
N TRP A 21 -0.41 -9.27 3.80
CA TRP A 21 -1.25 -8.75 2.74
C TRP A 21 -2.03 -7.51 3.18
N GLN A 22 -2.65 -7.56 4.37
CA GLN A 22 -3.35 -6.42 4.95
C GLN A 22 -2.41 -5.26 5.29
N ALA A 23 -1.19 -5.55 5.76
CA ALA A 23 -0.19 -4.51 6.00
C ALA A 23 0.22 -3.82 4.69
N ALA A 24 0.43 -4.58 3.61
CA ALA A 24 0.72 -4.06 2.28
C ALA A 24 -0.43 -3.16 1.77
N ASP A 25 -1.68 -3.60 1.89
CA ASP A 25 -2.84 -2.80 1.51
C ASP A 25 -2.94 -1.49 2.27
N ARG A 26 -2.82 -1.52 3.59
CA ARG A 26 -2.86 -0.31 4.40
C ARG A 26 -1.74 0.67 4.05
N GLY A 27 -0.52 0.16 3.83
CA GLY A 27 0.62 0.96 3.40
C GLY A 27 0.37 1.63 2.05
N LEU A 28 -0.10 0.87 1.07
CA LEU A 28 -0.41 1.38 -0.27
C LEU A 28 -1.57 2.38 -0.25
N VAL A 29 -2.65 2.08 0.47
CA VAL A 29 -3.78 3.02 0.61
C VAL A 29 -3.35 4.29 1.32
N ALA A 30 -2.57 4.22 2.40
CA ALA A 30 -2.03 5.41 3.06
C ALA A 30 -1.18 6.25 2.11
N LYS A 31 -0.35 5.61 1.28
CA LYS A 31 0.46 6.29 0.27
C LYS A 31 -0.40 6.94 -0.82
N MET A 32 -1.41 6.24 -1.36
CA MET A 32 -2.34 6.81 -2.33
C MET A 32 -3.09 8.03 -1.75
N LEU A 33 -3.61 7.90 -0.53
CA LEU A 33 -4.29 9.00 0.16
C LEU A 33 -3.36 10.21 0.35
N SER A 34 -2.09 9.99 0.69
CA SER A 34 -1.09 11.04 0.83
C SER A 34 -0.81 11.73 -0.50
N GLU A 35 -0.42 10.95 -1.51
CA GLU A 35 0.03 11.49 -2.80
C GLU A 35 -1.12 12.13 -3.58
N PHE A 36 -2.29 11.49 -3.65
CA PHE A 36 -3.43 12.06 -4.37
C PHE A 36 -4.00 13.31 -3.68
N THR A 37 -3.86 13.41 -2.36
CA THR A 37 -4.19 14.64 -1.64
C THR A 37 -3.14 15.72 -1.89
N HIS A 38 -1.86 15.37 -1.92
CA HIS A 38 -0.77 16.30 -2.24
C HIS A 38 -0.92 16.89 -3.64
N GLU A 39 -1.30 16.07 -4.61
CA GLU A 39 -1.54 16.49 -6.00
C GLU A 39 -2.88 17.23 -6.18
N GLY A 40 -3.67 17.38 -5.12
CA GLY A 40 -4.98 18.08 -5.17
C GLY A 40 -6.08 17.28 -5.85
N LEU A 41 -5.89 15.96 -6.02
CA LEU A 41 -6.91 15.07 -6.57
C LEU A 41 -7.94 14.66 -5.51
N PHE A 42 -7.51 14.54 -4.27
CA PHE A 42 -8.37 14.25 -3.13
C PHE A 42 -8.53 15.45 -2.21
N GLU A 43 -9.74 15.66 -1.70
CA GLU A 43 -10.08 16.69 -0.73
C GLU A 43 -10.68 16.05 0.54
N PRO A 44 -9.86 15.50 1.46
CA PRO A 44 -10.36 14.86 2.66
C PRO A 44 -11.08 15.83 3.59
N ALA A 45 -12.29 15.47 4.01
CA ALA A 45 -13.04 16.20 5.02
C ALA A 45 -12.42 16.01 6.40
N ALA A 46 -12.18 17.11 7.14
CA ALA A 46 -11.66 17.07 8.50
C ALA A 46 -12.76 16.68 9.49
N LEU A 47 -12.53 15.65 10.30
CA LEU A 47 -13.43 15.20 11.36
C LEU A 47 -12.99 15.68 12.77
N GLY A 48 -11.85 16.37 12.86
CA GLY A 48 -11.22 16.79 14.11
C GLY A 48 -10.15 15.83 14.59
N ASN A 49 -9.29 16.30 15.53
CA ASN A 49 -8.22 15.49 16.14
C ASN A 49 -7.32 14.76 15.13
N GLU A 50 -6.87 15.46 14.10
CA GLU A 50 -6.05 14.91 13.01
C GLU A 50 -6.70 13.71 12.30
N THR A 51 -8.02 13.60 12.35
CA THR A 51 -8.79 12.56 11.67
C THR A 51 -9.49 13.16 10.45
N TYR A 52 -9.46 12.43 9.36
CA TYR A 52 -10.00 12.83 8.06
C TYR A 52 -10.79 11.69 7.44
N ALA A 53 -11.65 12.04 6.50
CA ALA A 53 -12.42 11.06 5.75
C ALA A 53 -12.58 11.47 4.28
N LEU A 54 -12.70 10.45 3.43
CA LEU A 54 -13.07 10.56 2.02
C LEU A 54 -14.21 9.59 1.74
N THR A 55 -15.21 10.07 1.01
CA THR A 55 -16.32 9.22 0.53
C THR A 55 -16.05 8.82 -0.91
N SER A 56 -16.27 7.55 -1.25
CA SER A 56 -16.14 7.03 -2.63
C SER A 56 -17.04 7.77 -3.61
N ASP A 57 -16.72 7.72 -4.91
CA ASP A 57 -17.47 8.40 -5.98
C ASP A 57 -18.95 8.01 -5.99
N ASP A 58 -19.26 6.75 -5.68
CA ASP A 58 -20.62 6.22 -5.60
C ASP A 58 -21.32 6.45 -4.23
N GLY A 59 -20.61 7.03 -3.26
CA GLY A 59 -21.11 7.30 -1.92
C GLY A 59 -21.27 6.09 -1.02
N THR A 60 -20.86 4.89 -1.44
CA THR A 60 -21.10 3.64 -0.70
C THR A 60 -20.05 3.36 0.37
N ARG A 61 -18.83 3.89 0.21
CA ARG A 61 -17.72 3.67 1.13
C ARG A 61 -17.14 4.94 1.70
N LEU A 62 -16.76 4.87 2.96
CA LEU A 62 -16.05 5.92 3.69
C LEU A 62 -14.66 5.42 4.07
N TYR A 63 -13.63 6.10 3.61
CA TYR A 63 -12.24 5.90 4.01
C TYR A 63 -11.89 6.89 5.11
N ARG A 64 -11.65 6.41 6.33
CA ARG A 64 -11.27 7.23 7.49
C ARG A 64 -9.83 6.96 7.86
N PHE A 65 -9.06 7.99 8.18
CA PHE A 65 -7.65 7.90 8.53
C PHE A 65 -7.18 9.04 9.40
N SER A 66 -6.05 8.86 10.07
CA SER A 66 -5.37 9.93 10.81
C SER A 66 -4.14 10.40 10.04
N ALA A 67 -3.95 11.72 9.97
CA ALA A 67 -2.85 12.31 9.25
C ALA A 67 -2.31 13.58 9.94
N ARG A 68 -0.99 13.78 9.85
CA ARG A 68 -0.35 15.08 10.11
C ARG A 68 -0.18 15.82 8.79
N ARG A 69 -0.54 17.09 8.80
CA ARG A 69 -0.33 17.98 7.65
C ARG A 69 0.92 18.83 7.86
N PHE A 70 1.77 18.84 6.86
CA PHE A 70 2.96 19.68 6.82
C PHE A 70 2.80 20.83 5.81
N ALA A 71 3.83 21.66 5.72
CA ALA A 71 3.92 22.69 4.68
C ALA A 71 3.86 22.06 3.28
N LEU A 72 3.49 22.87 2.27
CA LEU A 72 3.38 22.46 0.87
C LEU A 72 2.40 21.30 0.62
N TRP A 73 1.34 21.22 1.44
CA TRP A 73 0.29 20.18 1.31
C TRP A 73 0.81 18.74 1.44
N HIS A 74 1.94 18.54 2.10
CA HIS A 74 2.44 17.21 2.38
C HIS A 74 1.66 16.59 3.55
N TRP A 75 1.22 15.34 3.37
CA TRP A 75 0.42 14.59 4.34
C TRP A 75 1.17 13.35 4.79
N GLU A 76 1.34 13.18 6.08
CA GLU A 76 1.84 11.95 6.68
C GLU A 76 0.67 11.16 7.26
N ILE A 77 0.25 10.14 6.55
CA ILE A 77 -0.87 9.27 6.94
C ILE A 77 -0.34 8.05 7.67
N ARG A 78 -0.93 7.74 8.81
CA ARG A 78 -0.58 6.52 9.57
C ARG A 78 -1.29 5.31 8.97
N PRO A 79 -0.57 4.31 8.40
CA PRO A 79 -1.19 3.17 7.72
C PRO A 79 -2.16 2.39 8.63
N ASP A 80 -1.81 2.20 9.90
CA ASP A 80 -2.64 1.47 10.85
C ASP A 80 -3.94 2.20 11.23
N SER A 81 -4.04 3.50 10.94
CA SER A 81 -5.26 4.27 11.17
C SER A 81 -6.26 4.20 10.03
N VAL A 82 -5.86 3.67 8.89
CA VAL A 82 -6.72 3.58 7.71
C VAL A 82 -7.81 2.53 7.94
N ALA A 83 -9.05 2.96 7.81
CA ALA A 83 -10.23 2.12 7.91
C ALA A 83 -11.17 2.40 6.72
N CYS A 84 -11.78 1.35 6.19
CA CYS A 84 -12.82 1.43 5.17
C CYS A 84 -14.14 0.95 5.78
N ILE A 85 -15.21 1.70 5.55
CA ILE A 85 -16.56 1.45 6.08
C ILE A 85 -17.52 1.44 4.91
N GLU A 86 -18.30 0.37 4.76
CA GLU A 86 -19.36 0.25 3.75
C GLU A 86 -20.71 0.26 4.47
N GLY A 87 -21.50 1.33 4.26
CA GLY A 87 -22.64 1.61 5.12
C GLY A 87 -22.20 1.80 6.57
N ASP A 88 -22.63 0.92 7.49
CA ASP A 88 -22.23 0.91 8.90
C ASP A 88 -21.23 -0.20 9.23
N THR A 89 -20.75 -0.94 8.22
CA THR A 89 -19.92 -2.14 8.42
C THR A 89 -18.47 -1.86 8.08
N PRO A 90 -17.52 -2.08 9.02
CA PRO A 90 -16.11 -2.06 8.69
C PRO A 90 -15.78 -3.19 7.70
N VAL A 91 -15.06 -2.84 6.62
CA VAL A 91 -14.60 -3.78 5.60
C VAL A 91 -13.07 -3.74 5.49
N ALA A 92 -12.51 -4.76 4.85
CA ALA A 92 -11.07 -4.81 4.64
C ALA A 92 -10.61 -3.64 3.77
N VAL A 93 -9.48 -3.02 4.14
CA VAL A 93 -8.80 -2.05 3.31
C VAL A 93 -8.15 -2.79 2.14
N ASP A 94 -8.39 -2.32 0.92
CA ASP A 94 -7.85 -2.92 -0.30
C ASP A 94 -7.41 -1.81 -1.27
N ALA A 95 -6.16 -1.87 -1.71
CA ALA A 95 -5.54 -0.83 -2.53
C ALA A 95 -6.13 -0.78 -3.95
N ALA A 96 -6.46 -1.92 -4.54
CA ALA A 96 -7.09 -1.96 -5.85
C ALA A 96 -8.53 -1.43 -5.79
N ARG A 97 -9.23 -1.74 -4.70
CA ARG A 97 -10.59 -1.26 -4.49
C ARG A 97 -10.65 0.26 -4.33
N LEU A 98 -9.70 0.89 -3.65
CA LEU A 98 -9.65 2.35 -3.54
C LEU A 98 -9.56 3.02 -4.93
N LEU A 99 -8.77 2.49 -5.85
CA LEU A 99 -8.69 3.03 -7.22
C LEU A 99 -10.03 2.93 -7.96
N ILE A 100 -10.76 1.84 -7.76
CA ILE A 100 -12.09 1.65 -8.35
C ILE A 100 -13.09 2.62 -7.73
N ASP A 101 -13.06 2.80 -6.41
CA ASP A 101 -13.97 3.64 -5.65
C ASP A 101 -13.81 5.14 -5.95
N PHE A 102 -12.64 5.55 -6.43
CA PHE A 102 -12.31 6.94 -6.79
C PHE A 102 -11.92 7.11 -8.26
N ARG A 103 -12.35 6.18 -9.14
CA ARG A 103 -11.97 6.22 -10.56
C ARG A 103 -12.37 7.51 -11.27
N ASP A 104 -13.55 8.05 -10.94
CA ASP A 104 -14.09 9.26 -11.57
C ASP A 104 -13.38 10.49 -11.01
N THR A 105 -13.21 10.60 -9.69
CA THR A 105 -12.40 11.64 -9.05
C THR A 105 -10.96 11.66 -9.57
N LEU A 106 -10.34 10.50 -9.80
CA LEU A 106 -9.00 10.38 -10.35
C LEU A 106 -8.94 10.53 -11.88
N GLY A 107 -10.07 10.67 -12.55
CA GLY A 107 -10.15 10.80 -14.01
C GLY A 107 -9.66 9.58 -14.77
N MET A 108 -9.72 8.39 -14.18
CA MET A 108 -9.18 7.16 -14.76
C MET A 108 -10.15 6.56 -15.79
N ARG A 109 -9.75 6.57 -17.08
CA ARG A 109 -10.44 5.81 -18.12
C ARG A 109 -10.12 4.32 -18.01
N ASP A 110 -11.01 3.46 -18.53
CA ASP A 110 -10.93 1.99 -18.37
C ASP A 110 -9.55 1.39 -18.71
N GLY A 111 -8.93 1.81 -19.81
CA GLY A 111 -7.60 1.31 -20.18
C GLY A 111 -6.49 1.72 -19.20
N VAL A 112 -6.56 2.94 -18.65
CA VAL A 112 -5.61 3.43 -17.65
C VAL A 112 -5.84 2.73 -16.31
N LEU A 113 -7.10 2.57 -15.91
CA LEU A 113 -7.45 1.89 -14.67
C LEU A 113 -6.97 0.44 -14.68
N SER A 114 -7.18 -0.29 -15.79
CA SER A 114 -6.74 -1.69 -15.91
C SER A 114 -5.23 -1.84 -15.74
N LEU A 115 -4.46 -0.98 -16.42
CA LEU A 115 -2.99 -0.97 -16.30
C LEU A 115 -2.55 -0.65 -14.87
N TYR A 116 -3.16 0.36 -14.27
CA TYR A 116 -2.78 0.78 -12.92
C TYR A 116 -3.16 -0.27 -11.87
N LEU A 117 -4.28 -0.98 -12.03
CA LEU A 117 -4.64 -2.12 -11.18
C LEU A 117 -3.62 -3.26 -11.27
N GLU A 118 -3.07 -3.54 -12.46
CA GLU A 118 -2.00 -4.51 -12.65
C GLU A 118 -0.71 -4.09 -11.91
N GLU A 119 -0.31 -2.83 -12.05
CA GLU A 119 0.86 -2.27 -11.35
C GLU A 119 0.68 -2.31 -9.82
N ILE A 120 -0.52 -1.97 -9.31
CA ILE A 120 -0.83 -2.04 -7.89
C ILE A 120 -0.83 -3.48 -7.39
N ALA A 121 -1.36 -4.43 -8.15
CA ALA A 121 -1.34 -5.84 -7.76
C ALA A 121 0.11 -6.35 -7.63
N SER A 122 0.98 -6.01 -8.57
CA SER A 122 2.40 -6.35 -8.53
C SER A 122 3.13 -5.67 -7.36
N THR A 123 2.85 -4.39 -7.12
CA THR A 123 3.42 -3.64 -5.98
C THR A 123 2.97 -4.20 -4.64
N ARG A 124 1.68 -4.54 -4.51
CA ARG A 124 1.09 -5.17 -3.32
C ARG A 124 1.75 -6.51 -3.00
N TYR A 125 1.98 -7.34 -4.02
CA TYR A 125 2.70 -8.61 -3.87
C TYR A 125 4.12 -8.40 -3.33
N SER A 126 4.86 -7.48 -3.94
CA SER A 126 6.22 -7.12 -3.51
C SER A 126 6.26 -6.52 -2.10
N ALA A 127 5.29 -5.67 -1.75
CA ALA A 127 5.16 -5.11 -0.40
C ALA A 127 4.88 -6.19 0.64
N ALA A 128 3.98 -7.13 0.36
CA ALA A 128 3.70 -8.25 1.25
C ALA A 128 4.95 -9.14 1.46
N TYR A 129 5.72 -9.38 0.40
CA TYR A 129 7.00 -10.10 0.50
C TYR A 129 7.98 -9.36 1.41
N LYS A 130 8.13 -8.06 1.25
CA LYS A 130 9.01 -7.23 2.09
C LYS A 130 8.54 -7.23 3.55
N HIS A 131 7.25 -7.10 3.82
CA HIS A 131 6.71 -7.21 5.17
C HIS A 131 7.01 -8.56 5.84
N ALA A 132 6.95 -9.64 5.08
CA ALA A 132 7.28 -10.98 5.61
C ALA A 132 8.78 -11.19 5.87
N ASN A 133 9.64 -10.50 5.11
CA ASN A 133 11.08 -10.72 5.09
C ASN A 133 11.92 -9.51 5.56
N ALA A 134 11.30 -8.44 6.03
CA ALA A 134 11.99 -7.24 6.52
C ALA A 134 12.62 -7.51 7.89
N HIS A 135 13.77 -8.17 7.89
CA HIS A 135 14.51 -8.52 9.11
C HIS A 135 15.67 -7.57 9.41
N LEU A 136 16.11 -6.78 8.40
CA LEU A 136 17.23 -5.87 8.55
C LEU A 136 16.76 -4.48 9.00
N LYS A 137 17.44 -3.94 9.99
CA LYS A 137 17.31 -2.55 10.47
C LYS A 137 18.54 -1.77 10.06
N ALA A 138 18.44 -0.45 10.06
CA ALA A 138 19.59 0.41 9.76
C ALA A 138 20.85 0.09 10.61
N ALA A 139 20.65 -0.39 11.83
CA ALA A 139 21.73 -0.82 12.72
C ALA A 139 22.46 -2.09 12.25
N ASP A 140 21.87 -2.87 11.36
CA ASP A 140 22.43 -4.14 10.86
C ASP A 140 23.28 -3.91 9.59
N PHE A 141 23.27 -2.71 9.02
CA PHE A 141 24.00 -2.38 7.79
C PHE A 141 25.52 -2.18 7.96
N PRO A 142 26.10 -1.74 9.12
CA PRO A 142 27.53 -1.69 9.27
C PRO A 142 28.15 -3.09 9.05
N GLY A 143 28.89 -3.25 7.94
CA GLY A 143 29.50 -4.50 7.53
C GLY A 143 28.67 -5.38 6.57
N ALA A 144 27.45 -4.98 6.23
CA ALA A 144 26.69 -5.63 5.17
C ALA A 144 27.27 -5.28 3.79
N ASP A 145 27.20 -6.22 2.85
CA ASP A 145 27.57 -5.96 1.47
C ASP A 145 26.52 -5.11 0.74
N PHE A 146 26.92 -4.57 -0.42
CA PHE A 146 26.04 -3.70 -1.21
C PHE A 146 24.73 -4.39 -1.61
N GLN A 147 24.78 -5.68 -1.98
CA GLN A 147 23.59 -6.42 -2.40
C GLN A 147 22.59 -6.63 -1.24
N ALA A 148 23.11 -6.88 -0.04
CA ALA A 148 22.27 -7.00 1.16
C ALA A 148 21.60 -5.68 1.51
N ILE A 149 22.31 -4.55 1.39
CA ILE A 149 21.76 -3.21 1.63
C ILE A 149 20.66 -2.89 0.61
N GLU A 150 20.94 -3.08 -0.68
CA GLU A 150 19.96 -2.85 -1.74
C GLU A 150 18.73 -3.72 -1.61
N ALA A 151 18.89 -5.00 -1.29
CA ALA A 151 17.79 -5.94 -1.09
C ALA A 151 16.92 -5.57 0.13
N ALA A 152 17.48 -4.91 1.11
CA ALA A 152 16.77 -4.48 2.32
C ALA A 152 15.99 -3.17 2.13
N MET A 153 16.18 -2.44 1.02
CA MET A 153 15.41 -1.24 0.72
C MET A 153 13.94 -1.60 0.49
N THR A 154 13.08 -1.23 1.45
CA THR A 154 11.65 -1.56 1.43
C THR A 154 10.82 -0.55 0.67
N GLU A 155 11.30 0.69 0.57
CA GLU A 155 10.58 1.78 -0.07
C GLU A 155 11.25 2.17 -1.40
N GLY A 156 10.45 2.36 -2.43
CA GLY A 156 10.88 2.96 -3.68
C GLY A 156 10.74 4.49 -3.64
N HIS A 157 10.53 5.10 -4.80
CA HIS A 157 10.35 6.55 -4.89
C HIS A 157 9.10 6.99 -4.07
N PRO A 158 9.22 7.99 -3.19
CA PRO A 158 8.13 8.38 -2.28
C PRO A 158 6.86 8.80 -3.03
N ALA A 159 6.97 9.52 -4.14
CA ALA A 159 5.80 10.02 -4.88
C ALA A 159 5.15 8.99 -5.82
N PHE A 160 5.81 7.89 -6.16
CA PHE A 160 5.22 6.86 -7.02
C PHE A 160 4.55 5.76 -6.20
N VAL A 161 3.22 5.69 -6.27
CA VAL A 161 2.45 4.69 -5.52
C VAL A 161 2.79 3.27 -5.96
N ALA A 162 2.78 3.00 -7.27
CA ALA A 162 3.10 1.70 -7.86
C ALA A 162 4.60 1.53 -8.14
N ASN A 163 5.46 1.71 -7.15
CA ASN A 163 6.91 1.79 -7.34
C ASN A 163 7.68 0.50 -7.07
N ASN A 164 7.04 -0.54 -6.57
CA ASN A 164 7.65 -1.82 -6.23
C ASN A 164 7.21 -2.97 -7.15
N GLY A 165 6.33 -2.68 -8.10
CA GLY A 165 5.84 -3.66 -9.05
C GLY A 165 6.89 -4.03 -10.10
N ARG A 166 6.79 -5.24 -10.61
CA ARG A 166 7.54 -5.74 -11.76
C ARG A 166 6.56 -6.15 -12.83
N MET A 167 6.55 -5.45 -13.94
CA MET A 167 5.74 -5.82 -15.10
C MET A 167 6.38 -7.00 -15.81
N GLY A 168 5.57 -8.00 -16.16
CA GLY A 168 6.03 -9.16 -16.92
C GLY A 168 6.78 -10.22 -16.13
N PHE A 169 6.86 -10.10 -14.81
CA PHE A 169 7.45 -11.11 -13.92
C PHE A 169 6.45 -11.54 -12.85
N SER A 170 6.45 -12.81 -12.51
CA SER A 170 5.69 -13.34 -11.40
C SER A 170 6.59 -13.65 -10.20
N GLY A 171 6.00 -13.92 -9.04
CA GLY A 171 6.76 -14.32 -7.85
C GLY A 171 7.44 -15.69 -7.96
N SER A 172 7.21 -16.42 -9.06
CA SER A 172 7.84 -17.69 -9.38
C SER A 172 9.09 -17.55 -10.26
N ASP A 173 9.35 -16.35 -10.81
CA ASP A 173 10.52 -16.03 -11.63
C ASP A 173 11.68 -15.51 -10.78
#